data_7a38193b671126291346efd3e4c4b0de
#
_entry.id   7a38193b671126291346efd3e4c4b0de
#
_cell.length_a   1.000
_cell.length_b   1.000
_cell.length_c   1.000
_cell.angle_alpha   90.00
_cell.angle_beta   90.00
_cell.angle_gamma   90.00
#
_symmetry.space_group_name_H-M   'P 1'
#
loop_
_entity.id
_entity.type
_entity.pdbx_description
1 polymer ?
#
loop_
_entity_poly.entity_id
_entity_poly.type
_entity_poly.pdbx_seq_one_letter_code
_entity_poly.pdbx_strand_id
1 'polypeptide(L)'
;GFTDYLNATIDSSEVVSFSDISSNLTNYSEQFDNAYWTPEKCSISANAGVSPDGTTTADKMIVNSGAQSSSSIYKSISSSDRTLSIFAKPDGFDYLNLIFQVGGSNSQAAQFNVSTGAVAVTNNSTATITAVGDGWYRCSIIPTNSSTSSNILIAVNDGATPGSYFNTPVTGDGS
;
A
#
# COMPACT_ATOMS: atom_id res chain seq x y z
N GLY A 1 4.58 -2.23 -24.61
CA GLY A 1 3.48 -1.39 -25.06
C GLY A 1 2.20 -2.18 -24.97
N PHE A 2 1.31 -1.82 -24.04
CA PHE A 2 -0.05 -2.34 -24.02
C PHE A 2 -0.86 -1.54 -25.02
N THR A 3 -1.34 -2.19 -26.05
CA THR A 3 -2.37 -1.67 -26.94
C THR A 3 -3.71 -2.25 -26.50
N ASP A 4 -4.45 -1.51 -25.69
CA ASP A 4 -5.85 -1.78 -25.45
C ASP A 4 -6.65 -1.35 -26.68
N TYR A 5 -7.16 -2.33 -27.43
CA TYR A 5 -8.14 -2.07 -28.48
C TYR A 5 -9.51 -1.90 -27.84
N LEU A 6 -9.92 -0.66 -27.56
CA LEU A 6 -11.30 -0.31 -27.30
C LEU A 6 -12.02 -0.12 -28.63
N ASN A 7 -12.82 -1.10 -29.04
CA ASN A 7 -13.82 -0.93 -30.09
C ASN A 7 -15.05 -0.24 -29.48
N ALA A 8 -15.04 1.08 -29.47
CA ALA A 8 -16.23 1.88 -29.20
C ALA A 8 -16.80 2.35 -30.52
N THR A 9 -18.00 1.91 -30.87
CA THR A 9 -18.80 2.50 -31.94
C THR A 9 -19.42 3.78 -31.37
N ILE A 10 -18.91 4.94 -31.74
CA ILE A 10 -19.44 6.23 -31.30
C ILE A 10 -20.55 6.62 -32.28
N ASP A 11 -21.78 6.67 -31.81
CA ASP A 11 -22.85 7.42 -32.48
C ASP A 11 -22.57 8.92 -32.33
N SER A 12 -22.74 9.69 -33.40
CA SER A 12 -22.26 11.09 -33.53
C SER A 12 -22.95 12.10 -32.60
N SER A 13 -23.66 11.67 -31.58
CA SER A 13 -24.37 12.52 -30.62
C SER A 13 -23.85 12.43 -29.18
N GLU A 14 -22.89 11.55 -28.86
CA GLU A 14 -22.32 11.46 -27.51
C GLU A 14 -20.83 11.84 -27.51
N VAL A 15 -20.53 12.94 -26.82
CA VAL A 15 -19.15 13.29 -26.47
C VAL A 15 -18.76 12.44 -25.27
N VAL A 16 -18.04 11.34 -25.50
CA VAL A 16 -17.40 10.61 -24.41
C VAL A 16 -16.19 11.43 -23.96
N SER A 17 -16.33 12.16 -22.86
CA SER A 17 -15.19 12.79 -22.22
C SER A 17 -14.41 11.74 -21.42
N PHE A 18 -13.23 11.39 -21.86
CA PHE A 18 -12.28 10.62 -21.04
C PHE A 18 -11.66 11.59 -20.00
N SER A 19 -12.28 11.72 -18.85
CA SER A 19 -11.77 12.57 -17.78
C SER A 19 -11.15 11.77 -16.64
N ASP A 20 -10.46 10.67 -16.93
CA ASP A 20 -9.69 10.00 -15.88
C ASP A 20 -8.41 9.39 -16.43
N ILE A 21 -7.43 10.25 -16.70
CA ILE A 21 -6.05 9.83 -16.58
C ILE A 21 -5.76 9.85 -15.07
N SER A 22 -5.91 8.71 -14.40
CA SER A 22 -5.48 8.60 -13.02
C SER A 22 -3.96 8.82 -12.99
N SER A 23 -3.53 9.96 -12.50
CA SER A 23 -2.12 10.23 -12.29
C SER A 23 -1.65 9.57 -10.99
N ASN A 24 -0.44 9.01 -10.98
CA ASN A 24 0.17 8.58 -9.73
C ASN A 24 0.42 9.82 -8.85
N LEU A 25 -0.20 9.85 -7.68
CA LEU A 25 -0.09 10.96 -6.73
C LEU A 25 1.21 10.91 -5.91
N THR A 26 1.96 9.81 -5.99
CA THR A 26 3.23 9.64 -5.28
C THR A 26 4.39 9.57 -6.27
N ASN A 27 5.42 10.37 -6.03
CA ASN A 27 6.70 10.19 -6.69
C ASN A 27 7.44 9.01 -6.02
N TYR A 28 8.42 8.43 -6.70
CA TYR A 28 9.26 7.34 -6.17
C TYR A 28 8.46 6.17 -5.60
N SER A 29 7.36 5.79 -6.28
CA SER A 29 6.45 4.71 -5.86
C SER A 29 7.08 3.31 -5.92
N GLU A 30 8.27 3.18 -6.50
CA GLU A 30 9.08 1.95 -6.58
C GLU A 30 10.45 2.11 -5.92
N GLN A 31 10.68 3.19 -5.17
CA GLN A 31 11.95 3.51 -4.50
C GLN A 31 11.64 3.96 -3.07
N PHE A 32 11.38 3.00 -2.19
CA PHE A 32 11.01 3.29 -0.79
C PHE A 32 12.20 3.70 0.07
N ASP A 33 13.43 3.48 -0.41
CA ASP A 33 14.69 3.99 0.16
C ASP A 33 14.93 5.49 -0.14
N ASN A 34 14.17 6.07 -1.07
CA ASN A 34 14.29 7.49 -1.42
C ASN A 34 13.84 8.38 -0.26
N ALA A 35 14.54 9.51 -0.05
CA ALA A 35 14.24 10.50 0.98
C ALA A 35 12.84 11.17 0.85
N TYR A 36 12.12 10.89 -0.22
CA TYR A 36 10.71 11.23 -0.38
C TYR A 36 9.83 10.55 0.67
N TRP A 37 10.14 9.28 1.02
CA TRP A 37 9.48 8.51 2.04
C TRP A 37 10.11 8.73 3.41
N THR A 38 9.31 8.72 4.45
CA THR A 38 9.80 8.83 5.82
C THR A 38 9.63 7.51 6.54
N PRO A 39 10.71 6.78 6.84
CA PRO A 39 10.64 5.57 7.65
C PRO A 39 10.47 5.92 9.13
N GLU A 40 9.62 5.16 9.82
CA GLU A 40 9.39 5.23 11.25
C GLU A 40 9.63 3.86 11.89
N LYS A 41 10.66 3.75 12.73
CA LYS A 41 11.07 2.52 13.44
C LYS A 41 11.39 1.34 12.52
N CYS A 42 11.80 1.66 11.31
CA CYS A 42 12.30 0.71 10.31
C CYS A 42 13.38 1.36 9.47
N SER A 43 14.07 0.55 8.71
CA SER A 43 14.93 0.95 7.61
C SER A 43 14.49 0.27 6.33
N ILE A 44 14.96 0.76 5.19
CA ILE A 44 14.69 0.18 3.88
C ILE A 44 16.00 -0.31 3.28
N SER A 45 16.03 -1.58 2.90
CA SER A 45 17.09 -2.16 2.09
C SER A 45 16.66 -2.12 0.63
N ALA A 46 17.32 -1.27 -0.15
CA ALA A 46 16.99 -1.08 -1.56
C ALA A 46 17.35 -2.31 -2.40
N ASN A 47 16.51 -2.62 -3.38
CA ASN A 47 16.76 -3.67 -4.38
C ASN A 47 17.10 -5.04 -3.76
N ALA A 48 16.44 -5.38 -2.65
CA ALA A 48 16.73 -6.56 -1.85
C ALA A 48 16.10 -7.84 -2.42
N GLY A 49 15.22 -7.75 -3.42
CA GLY A 49 14.55 -8.91 -3.98
C GLY A 49 14.09 -8.72 -5.42
N VAL A 50 13.61 -9.81 -6.02
CA VAL A 50 13.01 -9.78 -7.36
C VAL A 50 11.55 -9.33 -7.23
N SER A 51 11.20 -8.25 -7.94
CA SER A 51 9.86 -7.69 -8.02
C SER A 51 8.96 -8.47 -8.99
N PRO A 52 7.64 -8.22 -9.01
CA PRO A 52 6.69 -8.94 -9.88
C PRO A 52 6.98 -8.84 -11.39
N ASP A 53 7.72 -7.83 -11.82
CA ASP A 53 8.12 -7.64 -13.23
C ASP A 53 9.38 -8.46 -13.61
N GLY A 54 9.99 -9.17 -12.64
CA GLY A 54 11.18 -9.99 -12.83
C GLY A 54 12.50 -9.23 -12.68
N THR A 55 12.47 -7.93 -12.36
CA THR A 55 13.68 -7.15 -12.09
C THR A 55 14.07 -7.19 -10.61
N THR A 56 15.35 -6.94 -10.29
CA THR A 56 15.81 -6.89 -8.88
C THR A 56 15.64 -5.45 -8.37
N THR A 57 14.41 -5.05 -8.12
CA THR A 57 14.02 -3.69 -7.71
C THR A 57 13.12 -3.65 -6.48
N ALA A 58 12.79 -4.82 -5.91
CA ALA A 58 11.96 -4.86 -4.72
C ALA A 58 12.76 -4.39 -3.49
N ASP A 59 12.21 -3.43 -2.76
CA ASP A 59 12.78 -2.94 -1.52
C ASP A 59 12.26 -3.76 -0.33
N LYS A 60 13.14 -4.04 0.65
CA LYS A 60 12.78 -4.73 1.88
C LYS A 60 12.63 -3.72 3.03
N MET A 61 11.49 -3.76 3.71
CA MET A 61 11.30 -3.05 4.98
C MET A 61 11.85 -3.91 6.12
N ILE A 62 12.80 -3.37 6.87
CA ILE A 62 13.45 -3.99 8.02
C ILE A 62 12.98 -3.28 9.27
N VAL A 63 12.25 -3.97 10.14
CA VAL A 63 11.81 -3.43 11.43
C VAL A 63 13.01 -3.33 12.38
N ASN A 64 13.17 -2.19 13.04
CA ASN A 64 14.25 -2.00 14.01
C ASN A 64 14.19 -3.06 15.11
N SER A 65 15.34 -3.50 15.61
CA SER A 65 15.43 -4.54 16.64
C SER A 65 14.67 -4.19 17.92
N GLY A 66 14.10 -5.21 18.56
CA GLY A 66 13.29 -5.10 19.76
C GLY A 66 11.82 -4.75 19.48
N ALA A 67 11.04 -4.61 20.55
CA ALA A 67 9.64 -4.28 20.47
C ALA A 67 9.42 -2.84 20.01
N GLN A 68 8.70 -2.67 18.91
CA GLN A 68 8.31 -1.38 18.37
C GLN A 68 6.79 -1.19 18.55
N SER A 69 6.34 0.03 18.85
CA SER A 69 4.90 0.33 18.95
C SER A 69 4.19 0.30 17.59
N SER A 70 4.93 0.56 16.52
CA SER A 70 4.51 0.46 15.12
C SER A 70 5.77 0.50 14.26
N SER A 71 5.69 0.06 13.02
CA SER A 71 6.77 0.18 12.04
C SER A 71 6.16 0.49 10.69
N SER A 72 6.53 1.63 10.10
CA SER A 72 5.92 2.10 8.87
C SER A 72 6.84 2.99 8.05
N ILE A 73 6.53 3.11 6.78
CA ILE A 73 6.94 4.24 5.94
C ILE A 73 5.73 5.09 5.64
N TYR A 74 5.91 6.40 5.56
CA TYR A 74 4.81 7.30 5.26
C TYR A 74 5.19 8.46 4.35
N LYS A 75 4.17 9.06 3.74
CA LYS A 75 4.27 10.30 2.96
C LYS A 75 3.06 11.18 3.20
N SER A 76 3.30 12.47 3.39
CA SER A 76 2.23 13.46 3.42
C SER A 76 1.68 13.67 2.02
N ILE A 77 0.36 13.53 1.90
CA ILE A 77 -0.41 13.80 0.69
C ILE A 77 -1.69 14.53 1.08
N SER A 78 -2.30 15.23 0.13
CA SER A 78 -3.61 15.84 0.33
C SER A 78 -4.49 15.45 -0.85
N SER A 79 -5.37 14.49 -0.65
CA SER A 79 -6.31 14.03 -1.68
C SER A 79 -7.56 13.43 -1.04
N SER A 80 -8.72 13.60 -1.70
CA SER A 80 -10.00 12.98 -1.31
C SER A 80 -10.33 11.75 -2.15
N ASP A 81 -10.11 11.82 -3.46
CA ASP A 81 -10.42 10.73 -4.40
C ASP A 81 -9.13 9.99 -4.77
N ARG A 82 -8.95 8.81 -4.20
CA ARG A 82 -7.69 8.10 -4.26
C ARG A 82 -7.83 6.60 -4.05
N THR A 83 -6.90 5.88 -4.66
CA THR A 83 -6.63 4.46 -4.38
C THR A 83 -5.19 4.34 -3.93
N LEU A 84 -4.92 3.61 -2.85
CA LEU A 84 -3.58 3.19 -2.49
C LEU A 84 -3.40 1.73 -2.86
N SER A 85 -2.41 1.45 -3.68
CA SER A 85 -2.10 0.09 -4.14
C SER A 85 -0.61 -0.16 -4.06
N ILE A 86 -0.22 -1.34 -3.59
CA ILE A 86 1.17 -1.78 -3.49
C ILE A 86 1.28 -3.28 -3.82
N PHE A 87 2.41 -3.68 -4.37
CA PHE A 87 2.81 -5.09 -4.40
C PHE A 87 3.59 -5.42 -3.14
N ALA A 88 3.24 -6.53 -2.49
CA ALA A 88 3.89 -7.00 -1.27
C ALA A 88 4.08 -8.52 -1.28
N LYS A 89 5.13 -8.96 -0.63
CA LYS A 89 5.48 -10.36 -0.39
C LYS A 89 5.94 -10.49 1.06
N PRO A 90 5.55 -11.55 1.78
CA PRO A 90 6.01 -11.77 3.15
C PRO A 90 7.49 -12.09 3.18
N ASP A 91 8.20 -11.46 4.12
CA ASP A 91 9.58 -11.77 4.47
C ASP A 91 9.81 -11.44 5.95
N GLY A 92 9.39 -12.35 6.84
CA GLY A 92 9.42 -12.19 8.29
C GLY A 92 8.12 -11.68 8.91
N PHE A 93 7.30 -10.91 8.19
CA PHE A 93 6.00 -10.43 8.65
C PHE A 93 4.90 -10.83 7.68
N ASP A 94 3.79 -11.36 8.22
CA ASP A 94 2.66 -11.84 7.43
C ASP A 94 1.61 -10.76 7.15
N TYR A 95 1.60 -9.68 7.94
CA TYR A 95 0.56 -8.67 7.85
C TYR A 95 1.08 -7.33 7.37
N LEU A 96 0.43 -6.81 6.33
CA LEU A 96 0.63 -5.50 5.75
C LEU A 96 -0.58 -4.61 6.05
N ASN A 97 -0.36 -3.37 6.46
CA ASN A 97 -1.40 -2.36 6.57
C ASN A 97 -1.21 -1.27 5.53
N LEU A 98 -2.28 -0.93 4.83
CA LEU A 98 -2.37 0.27 4.01
C LEU A 98 -3.32 1.24 4.68
N ILE A 99 -2.90 2.51 4.81
CA ILE A 99 -3.59 3.48 5.65
C ILE A 99 -3.62 4.84 4.98
N PHE A 100 -4.81 5.45 5.00
CA PHE A 100 -4.96 6.89 4.84
C PHE A 100 -5.26 7.53 6.20
N GLN A 101 -4.39 8.38 6.67
CA GLN A 101 -4.67 9.19 7.86
C GLN A 101 -5.54 10.39 7.52
N VAL A 102 -6.51 10.65 8.36
CA VAL A 102 -7.37 11.84 8.30
C VAL A 102 -7.29 12.56 9.64
N GLY A 103 -6.82 13.82 9.63
CA GLY A 103 -6.66 14.59 10.86
C GLY A 103 -5.73 13.96 11.90
N GLY A 104 -4.71 13.21 11.46
CA GLY A 104 -3.80 12.48 12.33
C GLY A 104 -4.31 11.14 12.86
N SER A 105 -5.51 10.72 12.45
CA SER A 105 -6.11 9.44 12.83
C SER A 105 -6.04 8.43 11.69
N ASN A 106 -5.81 7.16 12.00
CA ASN A 106 -5.79 6.05 11.04
C ASN A 106 -7.22 5.62 10.70
N SER A 107 -7.95 6.46 10.00
CA SER A 107 -9.40 6.34 9.87
C SER A 107 -9.88 5.64 8.61
N GLN A 108 -9.01 5.42 7.62
CA GLN A 108 -9.33 4.74 6.37
C GLN A 108 -8.22 3.75 6.07
N ALA A 109 -8.48 2.46 6.24
CA ALA A 109 -7.38 1.51 6.21
C ALA A 109 -7.83 0.07 5.98
N ALA A 110 -6.87 -0.78 5.59
CA ALA A 110 -7.04 -2.21 5.63
C ALA A 110 -5.75 -2.93 6.03
N GLN A 111 -5.93 -4.08 6.65
CA GLN A 111 -4.89 -5.05 6.93
C GLN A 111 -5.04 -6.25 6.00
N PHE A 112 -3.92 -6.68 5.46
CA PHE A 112 -3.81 -7.82 4.55
C PHE A 112 -2.91 -8.88 5.17
N ASN A 113 -3.32 -10.14 5.11
CA ASN A 113 -2.41 -11.26 5.35
C ASN A 113 -1.78 -11.65 4.01
N VAL A 114 -0.52 -11.27 3.81
CA VAL A 114 0.21 -11.52 2.56
C VAL A 114 0.83 -12.92 2.48
N SER A 115 0.74 -13.73 3.54
CA SER A 115 1.08 -15.17 3.50
C SER A 115 -0.06 -16.01 2.95
N THR A 116 -1.31 -15.62 3.22
CA THR A 116 -2.50 -16.38 2.83
C THR A 116 -3.28 -15.77 1.68
N GLY A 117 -3.00 -14.51 1.33
CA GLY A 117 -3.73 -13.77 0.31
C GLY A 117 -5.14 -13.34 0.76
N ALA A 118 -5.31 -12.98 2.02
CA ALA A 118 -6.60 -12.61 2.58
C ALA A 118 -6.63 -11.15 3.05
N VAL A 119 -7.78 -10.48 2.88
CA VAL A 119 -8.09 -9.24 3.60
C VAL A 119 -8.46 -9.61 5.02
N ALA A 120 -7.66 -9.19 6.00
CA ALA A 120 -7.88 -9.52 7.41
C ALA A 120 -8.87 -8.57 8.09
N VAL A 121 -8.71 -7.26 7.87
CA VAL A 121 -9.55 -6.22 8.49
C VAL A 121 -9.68 -5.03 7.56
N THR A 122 -10.84 -4.34 7.59
CA THR A 122 -11.06 -3.06 6.92
C THR A 122 -11.65 -2.03 7.88
N ASN A 123 -11.30 -0.78 7.70
CA ASN A 123 -11.88 0.37 8.40
C ASN A 123 -12.13 1.51 7.42
N ASN A 124 -13.39 1.89 7.21
CA ASN A 124 -13.81 2.95 6.29
C ASN A 124 -13.14 2.87 4.91
N SER A 125 -12.89 1.66 4.44
CA SER A 125 -12.30 1.39 3.13
C SER A 125 -12.81 0.08 2.54
N THR A 126 -12.86 0.01 1.21
CA THR A 126 -12.95 -1.24 0.46
C THR A 126 -11.52 -1.71 0.18
N ALA A 127 -11.26 -3.00 0.38
CA ALA A 127 -9.94 -3.58 0.18
C ALA A 127 -9.99 -4.78 -0.76
N THR A 128 -8.96 -4.92 -1.58
CA THR A 128 -8.75 -6.08 -2.44
C THR A 128 -7.32 -6.58 -2.33
N ILE A 129 -7.14 -7.89 -2.39
CA ILE A 129 -5.84 -8.55 -2.48
C ILE A 129 -5.90 -9.57 -3.62
N THR A 130 -4.90 -9.56 -4.48
CA THR A 130 -4.84 -10.44 -5.66
C THR A 130 -3.43 -11.01 -5.80
N ALA A 131 -3.32 -12.34 -5.90
CA ALA A 131 -2.04 -13.00 -6.17
C ALA A 131 -1.57 -12.66 -7.60
N VAL A 132 -0.28 -12.34 -7.73
CA VAL A 132 0.34 -11.98 -9.02
C VAL A 132 1.51 -12.90 -9.40
N GLY A 133 1.70 -13.98 -8.66
CA GLY A 133 2.76 -14.99 -8.87
C GLY A 133 3.92 -14.85 -7.89
N ASP A 134 4.73 -15.87 -7.78
CA ASP A 134 5.99 -15.94 -7.01
C ASP A 134 5.88 -15.47 -5.54
N GLY A 135 4.70 -15.66 -4.92
CA GLY A 135 4.40 -15.24 -3.55
C GLY A 135 4.09 -13.76 -3.40
N TRP A 136 4.00 -13.00 -4.49
CA TRP A 136 3.59 -11.60 -4.49
C TRP A 136 2.08 -11.43 -4.54
N TYR A 137 1.61 -10.40 -3.85
CA TYR A 137 0.22 -9.96 -3.87
C TYR A 137 0.14 -8.47 -4.19
N ARG A 138 -0.85 -8.09 -5.00
CA ARG A 138 -1.28 -6.71 -5.14
C ARG A 138 -2.35 -6.43 -4.10
N CYS A 139 -2.06 -5.53 -3.17
CA CYS A 139 -2.96 -5.06 -2.12
C CYS A 139 -3.46 -3.66 -2.47
N SER A 140 -4.76 -3.41 -2.39
CA SER A 140 -5.34 -2.10 -2.73
C SER A 140 -6.43 -1.72 -1.76
N ILE A 141 -6.51 -0.42 -1.43
CA ILE A 141 -7.61 0.16 -0.66
C ILE A 141 -8.20 1.38 -1.36
N ILE A 142 -9.52 1.51 -1.26
CA ILE A 142 -10.29 2.67 -1.70
C ILE A 142 -11.09 3.16 -0.49
N PRO A 143 -10.95 4.42 -0.06
CA PRO A 143 -11.78 4.99 1.00
C PRO A 143 -13.27 4.93 0.67
N THR A 144 -14.10 4.65 1.68
CA THR A 144 -15.57 4.68 1.52
C THR A 144 -16.17 6.03 1.84
N ASN A 145 -15.35 7.01 2.23
CA ASN A 145 -15.75 8.39 2.45
C ASN A 145 -14.77 9.35 1.78
N SER A 146 -15.23 10.57 1.51
CA SER A 146 -14.48 11.62 0.79
C SER A 146 -13.61 12.50 1.71
N SER A 147 -13.28 12.06 2.92
CA SER A 147 -12.42 12.85 3.81
C SER A 147 -11.02 12.99 3.23
N THR A 148 -10.50 14.20 3.19
CA THR A 148 -9.14 14.47 2.71
C THR A 148 -8.11 13.84 3.65
N SER A 149 -7.21 13.01 3.11
CA SER A 149 -6.10 12.45 3.91
C SER A 149 -4.97 13.46 4.09
N SER A 150 -4.26 13.31 5.19
CA SER A 150 -3.03 14.04 5.48
C SER A 150 -1.77 13.24 5.16
N ASN A 151 -1.83 11.93 5.32
CA ASN A 151 -0.73 11.01 5.05
C ASN A 151 -1.23 9.70 4.46
N ILE A 152 -0.37 9.04 3.68
CA ILE A 152 -0.44 7.60 3.41
C ILE A 152 0.63 6.90 4.24
N LEU A 153 0.30 5.71 4.79
CA LEU A 153 1.24 4.86 5.51
C LEU A 153 1.19 3.45 4.93
N ILE A 154 2.35 2.83 4.88
CA ILE A 154 2.55 1.41 4.61
C ILE A 154 3.25 0.85 5.84
N ALA A 155 2.61 -0.09 6.54
CA ALA A 155 3.08 -0.61 7.82
C ALA A 155 3.04 -2.13 7.86
N VAL A 156 3.86 -2.74 8.71
CA VAL A 156 3.88 -4.19 8.94
C VAL A 156 3.48 -4.52 10.38
N ASN A 157 2.92 -5.72 10.58
CA ASN A 157 2.45 -6.21 11.88
C ASN A 157 2.76 -7.69 12.07
N ASP A 158 2.87 -8.12 13.35
CA ASP A 158 3.07 -9.52 13.76
C ASP A 158 1.78 -10.35 13.72
N GLY A 159 0.60 -9.74 13.68
CA GLY A 159 -0.66 -10.49 13.72
C GLY A 159 -1.90 -9.67 13.40
N ALA A 160 -3.00 -10.40 13.13
CA ALA A 160 -4.30 -9.79 12.95
C ALA A 160 -4.85 -9.32 14.29
N THR A 161 -4.96 -8.02 14.49
CA THR A 161 -5.56 -7.44 15.70
C THR A 161 -6.83 -6.68 15.33
N PRO A 162 -8.02 -7.27 15.61
CA PRO A 162 -9.28 -6.56 15.45
C PRO A 162 -9.31 -5.34 16.39
N GLY A 163 -9.49 -4.15 15.85
CA GLY A 163 -9.76 -2.92 16.59
C GLY A 163 -8.57 -2.01 16.90
N SER A 164 -7.33 -2.45 16.72
CA SER A 164 -6.13 -1.61 16.90
C SER A 164 -5.28 -1.64 15.63
N TYR A 165 -5.86 -1.22 14.53
CA TYR A 165 -5.40 -1.48 13.17
C TYR A 165 -3.97 -1.05 12.86
N PHE A 166 -3.35 -0.20 13.67
CA PHE A 166 -2.20 0.55 13.18
C PHE A 166 -1.15 0.90 14.22
N ASN A 167 -1.36 0.49 15.47
CA ASN A 167 -0.40 0.63 16.56
C ASN A 167 -0.16 -0.71 17.27
N THR A 168 -0.22 -1.81 16.54
CA THR A 168 0.17 -3.09 17.11
C THR A 168 1.66 -3.13 17.31
N PRO A 169 2.12 -3.49 18.50
CA PRO A 169 3.54 -3.75 18.71
C PRO A 169 4.04 -4.79 17.71
N VAL A 170 5.18 -4.53 17.14
CA VAL A 170 5.89 -5.43 16.25
C VAL A 170 7.30 -5.64 16.82
N THR A 171 7.79 -6.86 16.77
CA THR A 171 9.13 -7.17 17.26
C THR A 171 10.05 -7.45 16.09
N GLY A 172 10.98 -6.53 15.84
CA GLY A 172 11.98 -6.69 14.80
C GLY A 172 13.26 -7.34 15.34
N ASP A 173 13.97 -8.02 14.50
CA ASP A 173 15.33 -8.53 14.73
C ASP A 173 16.41 -7.61 14.15
N GLY A 174 16.02 -6.63 13.34
CA GLY A 174 16.93 -5.69 12.71
C GLY A 174 17.60 -6.22 11.44
N SER A 175 17.03 -7.29 10.84
CA SER A 175 17.58 -7.92 9.63
C SER A 175 16.65 -7.94 8.44
#